data_aa031815858aba1ea5a4e3047e56d448
#
_entry.id   aa031815858aba1ea5a4e3047e56d448
#
_cell.length_a   1.000
_cell.length_b   1.000
_cell.length_c   1.000
_cell.angle_alpha   90.00
_cell.angle_beta   90.00
_cell.angle_gamma   90.00
#
_symmetry.space_group_name_H-M   'P 1'
#
loop_
_entity.id
_entity.type
_entity.pdbx_description
1 polymer ?
#
loop_
_entity_poly.entity_id
_entity_poly.type
_entity_poly.pdbx_seq_one_letter_code
_entity_poly.pdbx_strand_id
1 'polypeptide(L)'
;MAQTFDVVVIGAGPAGYISAIRAAQLGLATACIEEWRNPAGEPKLGGTCLNVGCIPSKALLESSEQYEHALTGLGDHGVTVTGAKMDVAKMLARKEAVVAKMTRGIETLFRKNKITWLKGHGKLAGRAGTGWRIEIGHAGAAEVVEAKAVVIATGSKARHLPGVPVDNEIVCDNVGALAFPEVPKRLGVIGAGVIGLELGSVWRRLGAQVTVLEALPTFLAAADESISREAWKIFTKKQGLDIRLAANIGRVEASKKGVKLDYQLDGKAERLECDRLVVSVGRVPNTDGLGA
;
A
#
# COMPACT_ATOMS: atom_id res chain seq x y z
N MET A 1 -3.41 37.83 -9.42
CA MET A 1 -4.57 37.08 -9.97
C MET A 1 -4.30 35.60 -9.73
N ALA A 2 -5.31 34.83 -9.33
CA ALA A 2 -5.18 33.38 -9.18
C ALA A 2 -4.86 32.74 -10.53
N GLN A 3 -4.00 31.72 -10.53
CA GLN A 3 -3.72 30.95 -11.73
C GLN A 3 -4.95 30.14 -12.12
N THR A 4 -5.30 30.10 -13.43
CA THR A 4 -6.51 29.42 -13.93
C THR A 4 -6.15 28.24 -14.81
N PHE A 5 -6.95 27.17 -14.69
CA PHE A 5 -6.80 25.91 -15.44
C PHE A 5 -8.14 25.46 -16.04
N ASP A 6 -8.10 24.66 -17.09
CA ASP A 6 -9.29 23.98 -17.57
C ASP A 6 -9.65 22.81 -16.62
N VAL A 7 -8.62 22.07 -16.17
CA VAL A 7 -8.79 20.94 -15.24
C VAL A 7 -7.75 21.02 -14.12
N VAL A 8 -8.22 20.89 -12.89
CA VAL A 8 -7.37 20.61 -11.73
C VAL A 8 -7.68 19.22 -11.20
N VAL A 9 -6.64 18.39 -11.02
CA VAL A 9 -6.75 17.05 -10.45
C VAL A 9 -6.21 17.09 -9.02
N ILE A 10 -6.99 16.64 -8.04
CA ILE A 10 -6.58 16.57 -6.64
C ILE A 10 -6.16 15.12 -6.32
N GLY A 11 -4.88 14.93 -6.09
CA GLY A 11 -4.22 13.62 -5.90
C GLY A 11 -3.53 13.11 -7.16
N ALA A 12 -2.26 12.70 -7.05
CA ALA A 12 -1.46 12.17 -8.15
C ALA A 12 -1.20 10.66 -8.04
N GLY A 13 -2.11 9.92 -7.44
CA GLY A 13 -2.16 8.45 -7.54
C GLY A 13 -2.56 7.99 -8.95
N PRO A 14 -2.73 6.66 -9.20
CA PRO A 14 -3.05 6.12 -10.53
C PRO A 14 -4.25 6.79 -11.20
N ALA A 15 -5.32 7.05 -10.49
CA ALA A 15 -6.47 7.77 -11.04
C ALA A 15 -6.09 9.21 -11.44
N GLY A 16 -5.32 9.89 -10.57
CA GLY A 16 -5.00 11.31 -10.78
C GLY A 16 -4.00 11.56 -11.88
N TYR A 17 -2.83 10.89 -11.87
CA TYR A 17 -1.83 11.15 -12.90
C TYR A 17 -2.29 10.71 -14.29
N ILE A 18 -3.08 9.64 -14.39
CA ILE A 18 -3.65 9.21 -15.68
C ILE A 18 -4.66 10.25 -16.19
N SER A 19 -5.56 10.74 -15.32
CA SER A 19 -6.53 11.79 -15.67
C SER A 19 -5.84 13.08 -16.10
N ALA A 20 -4.82 13.52 -15.36
CA ALA A 20 -4.07 14.73 -15.68
C ALA A 20 -3.33 14.62 -17.01
N ILE A 21 -2.65 13.48 -17.27
CA ILE A 21 -1.98 13.25 -18.55
C ILE A 21 -2.98 13.24 -19.70
N ARG A 22 -4.13 12.58 -19.53
CA ARG A 22 -5.13 12.51 -20.59
C ARG A 22 -5.78 13.87 -20.86
N ALA A 23 -6.11 14.65 -19.83
CA ALA A 23 -6.64 15.99 -19.98
C ALA A 23 -5.66 16.89 -20.76
N ALA A 24 -4.39 16.87 -20.39
CA ALA A 24 -3.35 17.64 -21.08
C ALA A 24 -3.14 17.18 -22.54
N GLN A 25 -3.20 15.88 -22.85
CA GLN A 25 -3.14 15.36 -24.21
C GLN A 25 -4.34 15.81 -25.08
N LEU A 26 -5.47 16.12 -24.45
CA LEU A 26 -6.64 16.68 -25.13
C LEU A 26 -6.55 18.20 -25.31
N GLY A 27 -5.41 18.82 -24.98
CA GLY A 27 -5.16 20.25 -25.14
C GLY A 27 -5.66 21.12 -23.99
N LEU A 28 -6.10 20.52 -22.87
CA LEU A 28 -6.62 21.26 -21.71
C LEU A 28 -5.45 21.76 -20.84
N ALA A 29 -5.50 23.02 -20.41
CA ALA A 29 -4.60 23.56 -19.38
C ALA A 29 -4.83 22.82 -18.06
N THR A 30 -3.85 22.00 -17.64
CA THR A 30 -4.05 21.02 -16.55
C THR A 30 -3.05 21.23 -15.42
N ALA A 31 -3.55 21.22 -14.19
CA ALA A 31 -2.73 21.08 -12.98
C ALA A 31 -3.09 19.82 -12.20
N CYS A 32 -2.12 19.30 -11.44
CA CYS A 32 -2.31 18.18 -10.54
C CYS A 32 -1.70 18.52 -9.18
N ILE A 33 -2.50 18.38 -8.12
CA ILE A 33 -2.12 18.67 -6.73
C ILE A 33 -1.75 17.35 -6.05
N GLU A 34 -0.60 17.32 -5.34
CA GLU A 34 -0.18 16.13 -4.57
C GLU A 34 0.54 16.56 -3.29
N GLU A 35 0.11 16.00 -2.17
CA GLU A 35 0.69 16.27 -0.85
C GLU A 35 1.72 15.23 -0.40
N TRP A 36 1.70 14.03 -1.01
CA TRP A 36 2.49 12.91 -0.54
C TRP A 36 4.01 13.20 -0.58
N ARG A 37 4.67 12.82 0.51
CA ARG A 37 6.13 12.95 0.65
C ARG A 37 6.74 11.61 1.06
N ASN A 38 7.94 11.33 0.56
CA ASN A 38 8.70 10.18 1.01
C ASN A 38 9.24 10.39 2.44
N PRO A 39 9.84 9.37 3.08
CA PRO A 39 10.42 9.51 4.43
C PRO A 39 11.51 10.60 4.55
N ALA A 40 12.15 10.99 3.45
CA ALA A 40 13.10 12.10 3.42
C ALA A 40 12.42 13.49 3.30
N GLY A 41 11.07 13.55 3.30
CA GLY A 41 10.30 14.78 3.18
C GLY A 41 10.17 15.31 1.75
N GLU A 42 10.66 14.59 0.74
CA GLU A 42 10.59 15.00 -0.66
C GLU A 42 9.21 14.71 -1.25
N PRO A 43 8.59 15.66 -1.96
CA PRO A 43 7.32 15.42 -2.64
C PRO A 43 7.51 14.39 -3.77
N LYS A 44 6.55 13.46 -3.90
CA LYS A 44 6.57 12.40 -4.93
C LYS A 44 5.19 12.23 -5.56
N LEU A 45 5.17 11.96 -6.85
CA LEU A 45 3.97 11.54 -7.59
C LEU A 45 3.76 10.03 -7.46
N GLY A 46 2.57 9.54 -7.84
CA GLY A 46 2.26 8.11 -7.92
C GLY A 46 1.35 7.58 -6.82
N GLY A 47 1.11 8.38 -5.77
CA GLY A 47 0.21 8.03 -4.67
C GLY A 47 0.58 6.74 -3.96
N THR A 48 -0.36 6.15 -3.25
CA THR A 48 -0.17 4.91 -2.47
C THR A 48 0.36 3.76 -3.33
N CYS A 49 -0.23 3.52 -4.50
CA CYS A 49 0.11 2.35 -5.31
C CYS A 49 1.60 2.31 -5.70
N LEU A 50 2.17 3.43 -6.13
CA LEU A 50 3.55 3.46 -6.57
C LEU A 50 4.54 3.55 -5.42
N ASN A 51 4.20 4.29 -4.37
CA ASN A 51 5.15 4.59 -3.30
C ASN A 51 5.13 3.55 -2.17
N VAL A 52 3.95 3.12 -1.73
CA VAL A 52 3.77 2.25 -0.55
C VAL A 52 2.68 1.18 -0.74
N GLY A 53 2.44 0.75 -1.97
CA GLY A 53 1.39 -0.23 -2.30
C GLY A 53 1.81 -1.23 -3.37
N CYS A 54 1.13 -1.19 -4.52
CA CYS A 54 1.23 -2.21 -5.57
C CYS A 54 2.65 -2.40 -6.10
N ILE A 55 3.37 -1.32 -6.40
CA ILE A 55 4.70 -1.42 -7.01
C ILE A 55 5.72 -2.01 -6.03
N PRO A 56 5.89 -1.47 -4.80
CA PRO A 56 6.82 -2.08 -3.85
C PRO A 56 6.41 -3.50 -3.44
N SER A 57 5.12 -3.82 -3.28
CA SER A 57 4.71 -5.19 -2.95
C SER A 57 5.05 -6.18 -4.05
N LYS A 58 4.82 -5.84 -5.34
CA LYS A 58 5.19 -6.71 -6.47
C LYS A 58 6.70 -6.85 -6.60
N ALA A 59 7.48 -5.81 -6.32
CA ALA A 59 8.94 -5.90 -6.31
C ALA A 59 9.46 -6.86 -5.22
N LEU A 60 8.83 -6.88 -4.03
CA LEU A 60 9.16 -7.84 -2.98
C LEU A 60 8.67 -9.25 -3.29
N LEU A 61 7.44 -9.41 -3.82
CA LEU A 61 6.90 -10.70 -4.28
C LEU A 61 7.83 -11.34 -5.29
N GLU A 62 8.25 -10.61 -6.33
CA GLU A 62 9.21 -11.05 -7.34
C GLU A 62 10.52 -11.53 -6.69
N SER A 63 11.11 -10.73 -5.80
CA SER A 63 12.38 -11.10 -5.16
C SER A 63 12.24 -12.32 -4.24
N SER A 64 11.15 -12.43 -3.48
CA SER A 64 10.88 -13.58 -2.62
C SER A 64 10.59 -14.85 -3.42
N GLU A 65 9.93 -14.72 -4.58
CA GLU A 65 9.67 -15.83 -5.49
C GLU A 65 10.96 -16.38 -6.11
N GLN A 66 11.88 -15.50 -6.56
CA GLN A 66 13.20 -15.91 -7.05
C GLN A 66 14.00 -16.65 -5.98
N TYR A 67 13.92 -16.22 -4.73
CA TYR A 67 14.56 -16.90 -3.61
C TYR A 67 13.96 -18.30 -3.37
N GLU A 68 12.63 -18.40 -3.31
CA GLU A 68 11.93 -19.69 -3.15
C GLU A 68 12.25 -20.63 -4.32
N HIS A 69 12.20 -20.13 -5.56
CA HIS A 69 12.51 -20.89 -6.75
C HIS A 69 13.96 -21.41 -6.75
N ALA A 70 14.91 -20.59 -6.29
CA ALA A 70 16.31 -21.04 -6.14
C ALA A 70 16.45 -22.17 -5.11
N LEU A 71 15.63 -22.22 -4.07
CA LEU A 71 15.71 -23.25 -3.04
C LEU A 71 15.00 -24.55 -3.43
N THR A 72 13.86 -24.49 -4.13
CA THR A 72 12.94 -25.62 -4.29
C THR A 72 12.53 -25.89 -5.73
N GLY A 73 12.62 -24.91 -6.64
CA GLY A 73 12.03 -24.99 -7.97
C GLY A 73 12.98 -25.45 -9.08
N LEU A 74 14.29 -25.52 -8.85
CA LEU A 74 15.26 -25.81 -9.89
C LEU A 74 15.63 -27.28 -10.02
N GLY A 75 15.25 -28.11 -9.03
CA GLY A 75 15.56 -29.54 -9.02
C GLY A 75 15.02 -30.30 -10.23
N ASP A 76 13.78 -30.03 -10.62
CA ASP A 76 13.14 -30.64 -11.78
C ASP A 76 13.83 -30.30 -13.12
N HIS A 77 14.57 -29.19 -13.14
CA HIS A 77 15.41 -28.79 -14.28
C HIS A 77 16.83 -29.36 -14.22
N GLY A 78 17.13 -30.22 -13.25
CA GLY A 78 18.48 -30.78 -13.04
C GLY A 78 19.49 -29.80 -12.47
N VAL A 79 19.05 -28.66 -11.94
CA VAL A 79 19.91 -27.63 -11.36
C VAL A 79 19.97 -27.78 -9.84
N THR A 80 21.16 -28.04 -9.32
CA THR A 80 21.40 -28.12 -7.88
C THR A 80 21.94 -26.77 -7.37
N VAL A 81 21.22 -26.17 -6.40
CA VAL A 81 21.66 -24.95 -5.73
C VAL A 81 22.03 -25.28 -4.30
N THR A 82 23.29 -24.97 -3.93
CA THR A 82 23.79 -25.14 -2.57
C THR A 82 23.85 -23.77 -1.86
N GLY A 83 23.00 -23.58 -0.84
CA GLY A 83 23.13 -22.47 0.10
C GLY A 83 22.70 -21.10 -0.39
N ALA A 84 21.52 -21.00 -1.05
CA ALA A 84 20.94 -19.70 -1.33
C ALA A 84 20.63 -18.92 -0.03
N LYS A 85 20.99 -17.63 0.02
CA LYS A 85 20.72 -16.72 1.15
C LYS A 85 20.06 -15.45 0.64
N MET A 86 19.04 -14.97 1.36
CA MET A 86 18.44 -13.68 1.09
C MET A 86 19.20 -12.56 1.81
N ASP A 87 19.64 -11.56 1.06
CA ASP A 87 20.08 -10.27 1.57
C ASP A 87 18.87 -9.33 1.57
N VAL A 88 18.25 -9.14 2.72
CA VAL A 88 17.05 -8.31 2.89
C VAL A 88 17.35 -6.85 2.55
N ALA A 89 18.51 -6.32 2.96
CA ALA A 89 18.88 -4.94 2.68
C ALA A 89 18.96 -4.68 1.15
N LYS A 90 19.57 -5.61 0.41
CA LYS A 90 19.66 -5.54 -1.05
C LYS A 90 18.30 -5.70 -1.73
N MET A 91 17.45 -6.58 -1.21
CA MET A 91 16.06 -6.73 -1.68
C MET A 91 15.27 -5.43 -1.50
N LEU A 92 15.38 -4.79 -0.34
CA LEU A 92 14.73 -3.50 -0.08
C LEU A 92 15.30 -2.39 -0.97
N ALA A 93 16.62 -2.33 -1.16
CA ALA A 93 17.25 -1.37 -2.07
C ALA A 93 16.76 -1.54 -3.52
N ARG A 94 16.59 -2.78 -4.01
CA ARG A 94 15.99 -3.07 -5.32
C ARG A 94 14.56 -2.54 -5.39
N LYS A 95 13.74 -2.80 -4.37
CA LYS A 95 12.36 -2.28 -4.28
C LYS A 95 12.34 -0.75 -4.39
N GLU A 96 13.18 -0.05 -3.62
CA GLU A 96 13.28 1.42 -3.68
C GLU A 96 13.72 1.93 -5.06
N ALA A 97 14.66 1.25 -5.71
CA ALA A 97 15.08 1.60 -7.07
C ALA A 97 13.94 1.47 -8.10
N VAL A 98 13.10 0.43 -7.97
CA VAL A 98 11.91 0.25 -8.82
C VAL A 98 10.91 1.38 -8.59
N VAL A 99 10.57 1.69 -7.34
CA VAL A 99 9.68 2.80 -6.96
C VAL A 99 10.20 4.12 -7.52
N ALA A 100 11.47 4.42 -7.29
CA ALA A 100 12.10 5.66 -7.77
C ALA A 100 12.10 5.77 -9.32
N LYS A 101 12.29 4.66 -10.03
CA LYS A 101 12.19 4.64 -11.50
C LYS A 101 10.77 4.97 -11.97
N MET A 102 9.77 4.36 -11.36
CA MET A 102 8.36 4.57 -11.73
C MET A 102 7.89 5.99 -11.43
N THR A 103 8.18 6.53 -10.25
CA THR A 103 7.79 7.90 -9.87
C THR A 103 8.45 8.96 -10.75
N ARG A 104 9.76 8.81 -11.07
CA ARG A 104 10.45 9.67 -12.04
C ARG A 104 9.83 9.58 -13.44
N GLY A 105 9.34 8.41 -13.83
CA GLY A 105 8.60 8.23 -15.08
C GLY A 105 7.39 9.15 -15.17
N ILE A 106 6.61 9.24 -14.08
CA ILE A 106 5.42 10.12 -14.00
C ILE A 106 5.83 11.59 -14.06
N GLU A 107 6.87 11.98 -13.32
CA GLU A 107 7.40 13.36 -13.38
C GLU A 107 7.82 13.74 -14.82
N THR A 108 8.42 12.80 -15.55
CA THR A 108 8.79 13.00 -16.95
C THR A 108 7.56 13.16 -17.84
N LEU A 109 6.51 12.35 -17.63
CA LEU A 109 5.25 12.48 -18.35
C LEU A 109 4.54 13.81 -18.04
N PHE A 110 4.57 14.28 -16.82
CA PHE A 110 4.03 15.60 -16.45
C PHE A 110 4.74 16.72 -17.19
N ARG A 111 6.07 16.71 -17.18
CA ARG A 111 6.86 17.71 -17.94
C ARG A 111 6.60 17.66 -19.45
N LYS A 112 6.56 16.44 -20.03
CA LYS A 112 6.31 16.26 -21.48
C LYS A 112 4.93 16.77 -21.89
N ASN A 113 3.92 16.60 -21.04
CA ASN A 113 2.56 17.04 -21.31
C ASN A 113 2.25 18.44 -20.72
N LYS A 114 3.26 19.18 -20.21
CA LYS A 114 3.12 20.53 -19.66
C LYS A 114 2.09 20.61 -18.50
N ILE A 115 1.98 19.56 -17.68
CA ILE A 115 1.11 19.54 -16.53
C ILE A 115 1.79 20.29 -15.39
N THR A 116 1.10 21.24 -14.78
CA THR A 116 1.57 21.97 -13.60
C THR A 116 1.43 21.06 -12.38
N TRP A 117 2.55 20.69 -11.74
CA TRP A 117 2.54 19.95 -10.49
C TRP A 117 2.54 20.93 -9.31
N LEU A 118 1.40 21.00 -8.61
CA LEU A 118 1.21 21.80 -7.40
C LEU A 118 1.41 20.90 -6.17
N LYS A 119 2.31 21.32 -5.26
CA LYS A 119 2.76 20.48 -4.13
C LYS A 119 2.04 20.93 -2.87
N GLY A 120 1.17 20.10 -2.31
CA GLY A 120 0.44 20.40 -1.09
C GLY A 120 -0.91 19.72 -1.01
N HIS A 121 -1.65 20.01 0.05
CA HIS A 121 -3.00 19.51 0.27
C HIS A 121 -4.00 20.35 -0.52
N GLY A 122 -4.75 19.70 -1.42
CA GLY A 122 -5.79 20.38 -2.23
C GLY A 122 -7.14 20.34 -1.52
N LYS A 123 -7.76 21.53 -1.37
CA LYS A 123 -9.08 21.70 -0.76
C LYS A 123 -10.00 22.46 -1.70
N LEU A 124 -11.23 22.00 -1.87
CA LEU A 124 -12.28 22.75 -2.55
C LEU A 124 -12.74 23.91 -1.66
N ALA A 125 -12.62 25.14 -2.17
CA ALA A 125 -12.95 26.38 -1.46
C ALA A 125 -14.21 27.07 -2.02
N GLY A 126 -15.05 26.32 -2.73
CA GLY A 126 -16.31 26.78 -3.27
C GLY A 126 -16.27 27.11 -4.77
N ARG A 127 -17.30 27.79 -5.25
CA ARG A 127 -17.45 28.19 -6.65
C ARG A 127 -16.68 29.48 -6.96
N ALA A 128 -16.16 29.54 -8.19
CA ALA A 128 -15.58 30.74 -8.79
C ALA A 128 -16.22 30.95 -10.16
N GLY A 129 -17.27 31.80 -10.23
CA GLY A 129 -18.10 31.90 -11.43
C GLY A 129 -18.73 30.55 -11.82
N THR A 130 -18.45 30.10 -13.04
CA THR A 130 -18.91 28.77 -13.53
C THR A 130 -17.99 27.63 -13.12
N GLY A 131 -16.81 27.93 -12.54
CA GLY A 131 -15.79 26.96 -12.14
C GLY A 131 -15.68 26.78 -10.62
N TRP A 132 -14.50 26.39 -10.20
CA TRP A 132 -14.17 26.04 -8.83
C TRP A 132 -12.93 26.78 -8.36
N ARG A 133 -12.90 27.17 -7.10
CA ARG A 133 -11.72 27.65 -6.38
C ARG A 133 -11.12 26.51 -5.56
N ILE A 134 -9.82 26.34 -5.67
CA ILE A 134 -9.08 25.30 -4.98
C ILE A 134 -7.95 25.97 -4.17
N GLU A 135 -7.91 25.70 -2.87
CA GLU A 135 -6.83 26.10 -1.99
C GLU A 135 -5.80 24.98 -1.94
N ILE A 136 -4.51 25.31 -2.01
CA ILE A 136 -3.40 24.40 -1.85
C ILE A 136 -2.66 24.79 -0.57
N GLY A 137 -2.81 23.92 0.47
CA GLY A 137 -2.14 24.12 1.75
C GLY A 137 -0.66 23.70 1.66
N HIS A 138 0.22 24.65 1.99
CA HIS A 138 1.65 24.41 2.27
C HIS A 138 1.95 24.78 3.72
N ALA A 139 3.07 24.33 4.27
CA ALA A 139 3.52 24.78 5.58
C ALA A 139 3.73 26.30 5.59
N GLY A 140 2.72 27.04 6.06
CA GLY A 140 2.79 28.50 6.30
C GLY A 140 2.22 29.42 5.21
N ALA A 141 1.77 28.92 4.06
CA ALA A 141 1.09 29.73 3.04
C ALA A 141 0.03 28.91 2.30
N ALA A 142 -1.07 29.54 1.94
CA ALA A 142 -2.09 28.97 1.06
C ALA A 142 -1.96 29.60 -0.34
N GLU A 143 -1.80 28.78 -1.35
CA GLU A 143 -1.92 29.17 -2.75
C GLU A 143 -3.37 28.91 -3.21
N VAL A 144 -3.92 29.76 -4.05
CA VAL A 144 -5.27 29.59 -4.60
C VAL A 144 -5.20 29.52 -6.11
N VAL A 145 -5.84 28.50 -6.67
CA VAL A 145 -6.03 28.35 -8.11
C VAL A 145 -7.51 28.22 -8.45
N GLU A 146 -7.86 28.50 -9.71
CA GLU A 146 -9.22 28.34 -10.22
C GLU A 146 -9.24 27.33 -11.37
N ALA A 147 -10.32 26.54 -11.48
CA ALA A 147 -10.49 25.53 -12.52
C ALA A 147 -11.91 25.50 -13.06
N LYS A 148 -12.08 25.26 -14.35
CA LYS A 148 -13.39 25.01 -14.95
C LYS A 148 -13.97 23.68 -14.46
N ALA A 149 -13.12 22.64 -14.33
CA ALA A 149 -13.48 21.32 -13.83
C ALA A 149 -12.46 20.80 -12.82
N VAL A 150 -12.92 20.00 -11.87
CA VAL A 150 -12.06 19.34 -10.86
C VAL A 150 -12.27 17.84 -10.90
N VAL A 151 -11.16 17.10 -10.90
CA VAL A 151 -11.14 15.65 -10.73
C VAL A 151 -10.67 15.32 -9.31
N ILE A 152 -11.52 14.71 -8.52
CA ILE A 152 -11.17 14.23 -7.17
C ILE A 152 -10.57 12.84 -7.30
N ALA A 153 -9.27 12.73 -7.04
CA ALA A 153 -8.48 11.49 -7.15
C ALA A 153 -7.63 11.25 -5.89
N THR A 154 -8.16 11.64 -4.74
CA THR A 154 -7.46 11.65 -3.44
C THR A 154 -7.10 10.27 -2.90
N GLY A 155 -7.64 9.19 -3.51
CA GLY A 155 -7.29 7.82 -3.18
C GLY A 155 -7.85 7.35 -1.84
N SER A 156 -7.07 6.52 -1.16
CA SER A 156 -7.48 5.88 0.09
C SER A 156 -6.31 5.70 1.05
N LYS A 157 -6.60 5.58 2.33
CA LYS A 157 -5.65 5.27 3.40
C LYS A 157 -5.98 3.92 4.06
N ALA A 158 -5.01 3.31 4.74
CA ALA A 158 -5.25 2.07 5.48
C ALA A 158 -6.34 2.28 6.54
N ARG A 159 -7.21 1.28 6.69
CA ARG A 159 -8.13 1.22 7.81
C ARG A 159 -7.39 0.61 9.00
N HIS A 160 -7.42 1.28 10.14
CA HIS A 160 -6.90 0.76 11.40
C HIS A 160 -8.05 0.24 12.28
N LEU A 161 -7.74 -0.73 13.14
CA LEU A 161 -8.69 -1.25 14.11
C LEU A 161 -8.64 -0.40 15.40
N PRO A 162 -9.79 -0.08 16.02
CA PRO A 162 -9.81 0.54 17.33
C PRO A 162 -9.03 -0.30 18.35
N GLY A 163 -8.21 0.35 19.18
CA GLY A 163 -7.40 -0.34 20.19
C GLY A 163 -6.16 -1.08 19.67
N VAL A 164 -5.87 -0.99 18.37
CA VAL A 164 -4.65 -1.58 17.75
C VAL A 164 -3.78 -0.43 17.20
N PRO A 165 -2.86 0.12 18.01
CA PRO A 165 -2.02 1.24 17.58
C PRO A 165 -1.02 0.78 16.54
N VAL A 166 -1.04 1.41 15.36
CA VAL A 166 -0.09 1.16 14.26
C VAL A 166 1.06 2.17 14.39
N ASP A 167 2.27 1.66 14.63
CA ASP A 167 3.52 2.44 14.74
C ASP A 167 4.43 2.29 13.49
N ASN A 168 4.10 1.36 12.61
CA ASN A 168 4.88 0.95 11.45
C ASN A 168 6.30 0.41 11.78
N GLU A 169 6.53 0.05 13.03
CA GLU A 169 7.74 -0.65 13.50
C GLU A 169 7.42 -2.07 13.97
N ILE A 170 6.54 -2.20 14.96
CA ILE A 170 6.13 -3.48 15.56
C ILE A 170 4.73 -3.87 15.08
N VAL A 171 3.78 -2.94 15.13
CA VAL A 171 2.44 -3.07 14.56
C VAL A 171 2.37 -2.20 13.32
N CYS A 172 2.25 -2.82 12.17
CA CYS A 172 2.41 -2.20 10.87
C CYS A 172 1.12 -2.24 10.05
N ASP A 173 0.93 -1.25 9.21
CA ASP A 173 0.09 -1.39 8.03
C ASP A 173 0.95 -1.78 6.81
N ASN A 174 0.44 -1.54 5.58
CA ASN A 174 1.20 -1.81 4.36
C ASN A 174 2.53 -1.06 4.28
N VAL A 175 2.64 0.13 4.90
CA VAL A 175 3.86 0.95 4.84
C VAL A 175 5.00 0.27 5.58
N GLY A 176 4.79 -0.07 6.86
CA GLY A 176 5.81 -0.74 7.68
C GLY A 176 6.12 -2.14 7.18
N ALA A 177 5.09 -2.90 6.77
CA ALA A 177 5.27 -4.27 6.29
C ALA A 177 6.10 -4.38 4.99
N LEU A 178 6.17 -3.32 4.19
CA LEU A 178 7.03 -3.21 3.00
C LEU A 178 8.49 -2.84 3.32
N ALA A 179 8.82 -2.59 4.58
CA ALA A 179 10.11 -2.03 4.99
C ALA A 179 10.78 -2.76 6.17
N PHE A 180 10.36 -3.97 6.52
CA PHE A 180 11.00 -4.73 7.59
C PHE A 180 12.50 -4.88 7.31
N PRO A 181 13.38 -4.48 8.22
CA PRO A 181 14.81 -4.52 8.00
C PRO A 181 15.40 -5.95 8.04
N GLU A 182 14.63 -6.87 8.58
CA GLU A 182 14.97 -8.30 8.71
C GLU A 182 13.71 -9.17 8.59
N VAL A 183 13.89 -10.44 8.32
CA VAL A 183 12.78 -11.41 8.28
C VAL A 183 12.32 -11.69 9.71
N PRO A 184 11.04 -11.39 10.06
CA PRO A 184 10.53 -11.73 11.38
C PRO A 184 10.45 -13.26 11.51
N LYS A 185 10.75 -13.81 12.68
CA LYS A 185 10.58 -15.26 12.91
C LYS A 185 9.09 -15.64 12.88
N ARG A 186 8.25 -14.83 13.54
CA ARG A 186 6.80 -15.00 13.62
C ARG A 186 6.13 -13.71 13.19
N LEU A 187 5.31 -13.79 12.16
CA LEU A 187 4.53 -12.69 11.62
C LEU A 187 3.04 -12.95 11.83
N GLY A 188 2.37 -12.07 12.57
CA GLY A 188 0.92 -12.02 12.62
C GLY A 188 0.38 -11.11 11.51
N VAL A 189 -0.74 -11.49 10.90
CA VAL A 189 -1.46 -10.67 9.93
C VAL A 189 -2.94 -10.64 10.32
N ILE A 190 -3.52 -9.46 10.46
CA ILE A 190 -4.96 -9.28 10.63
C ILE A 190 -5.55 -8.88 9.28
N GLY A 191 -6.42 -9.75 8.74
CA GLY A 191 -7.08 -9.61 7.44
C GLY A 191 -6.46 -10.49 6.35
N ALA A 192 -7.25 -11.46 5.86
CA ALA A 192 -6.90 -12.34 4.74
C ALA A 192 -7.32 -11.77 3.37
N GLY A 193 -7.36 -10.45 3.24
CA GLY A 193 -7.51 -9.77 1.96
C GLY A 193 -6.21 -9.80 1.16
N VAL A 194 -6.26 -9.29 -0.09
CA VAL A 194 -5.12 -9.32 -1.03
C VAL A 194 -3.83 -8.73 -0.44
N ILE A 195 -3.91 -7.64 0.31
CA ILE A 195 -2.72 -6.98 0.90
C ILE A 195 -2.08 -7.88 1.96
N GLY A 196 -2.87 -8.44 2.88
CA GLY A 196 -2.37 -9.33 3.94
C GLY A 196 -1.76 -10.60 3.38
N LEU A 197 -2.39 -11.19 2.38
CA LEU A 197 -1.88 -12.40 1.71
C LEU A 197 -0.60 -12.13 0.91
N GLU A 198 -0.52 -11.03 0.17
CA GLU A 198 0.70 -10.65 -0.57
C GLU A 198 1.88 -10.43 0.38
N LEU A 199 1.70 -9.61 1.42
CA LEU A 199 2.77 -9.30 2.37
C LEU A 199 3.12 -10.52 3.22
N GLY A 200 2.12 -11.30 3.66
CA GLY A 200 2.34 -12.57 4.34
C GLY A 200 3.15 -13.55 3.49
N SER A 201 2.84 -13.66 2.19
CA SER A 201 3.57 -14.52 1.24
C SER A 201 5.03 -14.11 1.08
N VAL A 202 5.31 -12.80 0.96
CA VAL A 202 6.70 -12.31 0.87
C VAL A 202 7.53 -12.84 2.04
N TRP A 203 7.09 -12.56 3.26
CA TRP A 203 7.85 -12.92 4.46
C TRP A 203 7.84 -14.42 4.74
N ARG A 204 6.77 -15.13 4.37
CA ARG A 204 6.71 -16.60 4.46
C ARG A 204 7.75 -17.27 3.57
N ARG A 205 7.89 -16.86 2.32
CA ARG A 205 8.92 -17.36 1.40
C ARG A 205 10.33 -17.12 1.91
N LEU A 206 10.54 -16.04 2.68
CA LEU A 206 11.83 -15.72 3.30
C LEU A 206 12.08 -16.48 4.61
N GLY A 207 11.14 -17.27 5.10
CA GLY A 207 11.30 -18.12 6.26
C GLY A 207 10.51 -17.73 7.52
N ALA A 208 9.69 -16.69 7.48
CA ALA A 208 8.80 -16.34 8.58
C ALA A 208 7.73 -17.43 8.80
N GLN A 209 7.36 -17.68 10.05
CA GLN A 209 6.11 -18.37 10.39
C GLN A 209 4.98 -17.32 10.33
N VAL A 210 4.01 -17.50 9.44
CA VAL A 210 2.96 -16.50 9.21
C VAL A 210 1.61 -17.06 9.64
N THR A 211 0.96 -16.37 10.59
CA THR A 211 -0.42 -16.64 11.00
C THR A 211 -1.30 -15.48 10.55
N VAL A 212 -2.35 -15.78 9.80
CA VAL A 212 -3.32 -14.81 9.28
C VAL A 212 -4.65 -15.02 9.99
N LEU A 213 -5.16 -13.97 10.63
CA LEU A 213 -6.47 -13.95 11.31
C LEU A 213 -7.47 -13.17 10.46
N GLU A 214 -8.54 -13.81 10.03
CA GLU A 214 -9.61 -13.20 9.24
C GLU A 214 -10.93 -13.24 10.02
N ALA A 215 -11.59 -12.10 10.13
CA ALA A 215 -12.84 -11.99 10.86
C ALA A 215 -14.03 -12.66 10.13
N LEU A 216 -13.97 -12.69 8.80
CA LEU A 216 -15.02 -13.34 8.01
C LEU A 216 -14.85 -14.87 8.01
N PRO A 217 -15.95 -15.62 7.96
CA PRO A 217 -15.91 -17.07 7.83
C PRO A 217 -15.56 -17.53 6.41
N THR A 218 -15.54 -16.61 5.44
CA THR A 218 -15.27 -16.89 4.03
C THR A 218 -13.94 -16.29 3.61
N PHE A 219 -13.06 -17.11 3.07
CA PHE A 219 -11.78 -16.67 2.54
C PHE A 219 -11.94 -15.93 1.21
N LEU A 220 -11.28 -14.77 1.07
CA LEU A 220 -11.32 -13.93 -0.14
C LEU A 220 -12.75 -13.70 -0.66
N ALA A 221 -13.68 -13.30 0.20
CA ALA A 221 -15.11 -13.14 -0.10
C ALA A 221 -15.42 -12.21 -1.30
N ALA A 222 -14.48 -11.36 -1.70
CA ALA A 222 -14.62 -10.47 -2.86
C ALA A 222 -14.21 -11.14 -4.20
N ALA A 223 -13.62 -12.33 -4.17
CA ALA A 223 -13.23 -13.09 -5.36
C ALA A 223 -14.30 -14.14 -5.72
N ASP A 224 -14.26 -14.61 -6.97
CA ASP A 224 -15.05 -15.76 -7.38
C ASP A 224 -14.76 -16.98 -6.50
N GLU A 225 -15.80 -17.77 -6.20
CA GLU A 225 -15.66 -18.90 -5.28
C GLU A 225 -14.67 -19.97 -5.77
N SER A 226 -14.62 -20.21 -7.07
CA SER A 226 -13.66 -21.16 -7.64
C SER A 226 -12.21 -20.70 -7.47
N ILE A 227 -11.98 -19.41 -7.64
CA ILE A 227 -10.68 -18.75 -7.43
C ILE A 227 -10.31 -18.77 -5.95
N SER A 228 -11.25 -18.45 -5.05
CA SER A 228 -11.03 -18.48 -3.61
C SER A 228 -10.64 -19.87 -3.11
N ARG A 229 -11.29 -20.92 -3.60
CA ARG A 229 -10.97 -22.30 -3.26
C ARG A 229 -9.57 -22.73 -3.72
N GLU A 230 -9.19 -22.35 -4.93
CA GLU A 230 -7.85 -22.67 -5.44
C GLU A 230 -6.76 -21.85 -4.72
N ALA A 231 -7.00 -20.56 -4.49
CA ALA A 231 -6.11 -19.69 -3.71
C ALA A 231 -5.92 -20.23 -2.28
N TRP A 232 -6.99 -20.69 -1.63
CA TRP A 232 -6.89 -21.34 -0.31
C TRP A 232 -5.91 -22.48 -0.28
N LYS A 233 -5.99 -23.40 -1.25
CA LYS A 233 -5.06 -24.55 -1.35
C LYS A 233 -3.61 -24.07 -1.53
N ILE A 234 -3.40 -23.08 -2.38
CA ILE A 234 -2.06 -22.54 -2.65
C ILE A 234 -1.50 -21.90 -1.38
N PHE A 235 -2.23 -20.98 -0.76
CA PHE A 235 -1.73 -20.27 0.41
C PHE A 235 -1.52 -21.17 1.63
N THR A 236 -2.45 -22.09 1.91
CA THR A 236 -2.36 -22.95 3.10
C THR A 236 -1.46 -24.17 2.89
N LYS A 237 -1.59 -24.88 1.76
CA LYS A 237 -0.87 -26.13 1.54
C LYS A 237 0.49 -25.96 0.86
N LYS A 238 0.55 -25.13 -0.20
CA LYS A 238 1.80 -24.94 -0.94
C LYS A 238 2.72 -23.93 -0.26
N GLN A 239 2.21 -22.78 0.14
CA GLN A 239 3.00 -21.75 0.81
C GLN A 239 3.08 -21.93 2.34
N GLY A 240 2.15 -22.69 2.95
CA GLY A 240 2.15 -22.98 4.37
C GLY A 240 1.83 -21.78 5.27
N LEU A 241 0.91 -20.90 4.84
CA LEU A 241 0.34 -19.89 5.73
C LEU A 241 -0.69 -20.54 6.66
N ASP A 242 -0.63 -20.22 7.96
CA ASP A 242 -1.65 -20.59 8.93
C ASP A 242 -2.78 -19.54 8.87
N ILE A 243 -3.85 -19.83 8.13
CA ILE A 243 -5.00 -18.91 7.95
C ILE A 243 -6.17 -19.38 8.80
N ARG A 244 -6.63 -18.52 9.71
CA ARG A 244 -7.72 -18.78 10.64
C ARG A 244 -8.89 -17.84 10.33
N LEU A 245 -9.99 -18.42 9.88
CA LEU A 245 -11.23 -17.71 9.52
C LEU A 245 -12.14 -17.56 10.74
N ALA A 246 -13.10 -16.64 10.69
CA ALA A 246 -14.01 -16.33 11.80
C ALA A 246 -13.30 -15.96 13.11
N ALA A 247 -12.10 -15.41 13.04
CA ALA A 247 -11.31 -15.01 14.18
C ALA A 247 -11.72 -13.60 14.67
N ASN A 248 -12.28 -13.51 15.86
CA ASN A 248 -12.62 -12.24 16.51
C ASN A 248 -11.42 -11.67 17.26
N ILE A 249 -10.89 -10.56 16.77
CA ILE A 249 -9.72 -9.89 17.35
C ILE A 249 -10.13 -9.21 18.67
N GLY A 250 -9.39 -9.52 19.73
CA GLY A 250 -9.53 -8.93 21.04
C GLY A 250 -8.43 -7.91 21.35
N ARG A 251 -7.80 -8.05 22.52
CA ARG A 251 -6.76 -7.14 23.00
C ARG A 251 -5.44 -7.35 22.24
N VAL A 252 -4.81 -6.26 21.84
CA VAL A 252 -3.47 -6.25 21.26
C VAL A 252 -2.52 -5.49 22.17
N GLU A 253 -1.47 -6.14 22.61
CA GLU A 253 -0.39 -5.57 23.41
C GLU A 253 0.90 -5.59 22.59
N ALA A 254 1.43 -4.42 22.27
CA ALA A 254 2.69 -4.28 21.54
C ALA A 254 3.82 -3.78 22.47
N SER A 255 5.01 -4.29 22.26
CA SER A 255 6.23 -3.86 22.92
C SER A 255 7.43 -4.05 22.01
N LYS A 256 8.60 -3.55 22.37
CA LYS A 256 9.87 -3.80 21.63
C LYS A 256 10.23 -5.30 21.50
N LYS A 257 9.61 -6.17 22.31
CA LYS A 257 9.84 -7.64 22.28
C LYS A 257 8.88 -8.37 21.31
N GLY A 258 7.89 -7.68 20.76
CA GLY A 258 6.86 -8.23 19.87
C GLY A 258 5.45 -7.91 20.32
N VAL A 259 4.49 -8.64 19.78
CA VAL A 259 3.05 -8.43 19.97
C VAL A 259 2.43 -9.68 20.60
N LYS A 260 1.52 -9.44 21.57
CA LYS A 260 0.57 -10.43 22.07
C LYS A 260 -0.82 -10.00 21.64
N LEU A 261 -1.50 -10.88 20.94
CA LEU A 261 -2.84 -10.64 20.40
C LEU A 261 -3.78 -11.73 20.93
N ASP A 262 -4.79 -11.33 21.70
CA ASP A 262 -5.87 -12.22 22.12
C ASP A 262 -6.97 -12.21 21.06
N TYR A 263 -7.53 -13.36 20.75
CA TYR A 263 -8.64 -13.49 19.82
C TYR A 263 -9.53 -14.67 20.19
N GLN A 264 -10.72 -14.73 19.62
CA GLN A 264 -11.63 -15.87 19.78
C GLN A 264 -11.73 -16.61 18.45
N LEU A 265 -11.64 -17.94 18.51
CA LEU A 265 -11.82 -18.85 17.37
C LEU A 265 -12.75 -19.99 17.82
N ASP A 266 -13.85 -20.22 17.10
CA ASP A 266 -14.85 -21.24 17.44
C ASP A 266 -15.35 -21.16 18.91
N GLY A 267 -15.53 -19.92 19.41
CA GLY A 267 -15.95 -19.65 20.78
C GLY A 267 -14.89 -19.86 21.87
N LYS A 268 -13.65 -20.22 21.48
CA LYS A 268 -12.53 -20.43 22.41
C LYS A 268 -11.60 -19.21 22.37
N ALA A 269 -11.14 -18.80 23.55
CA ALA A 269 -10.11 -17.78 23.67
C ALA A 269 -8.74 -18.36 23.30
N GLU A 270 -8.06 -17.70 22.37
CA GLU A 270 -6.71 -18.05 21.92
C GLU A 270 -5.80 -16.83 22.01
N ARG A 271 -4.51 -17.07 21.93
CA ARG A 271 -3.47 -16.04 21.92
C ARG A 271 -2.45 -16.30 20.80
N LEU A 272 -2.17 -15.26 20.02
CA LEU A 272 -1.06 -15.23 19.08
C LEU A 272 0.07 -14.37 19.65
N GLU A 273 1.28 -14.92 19.66
CA GLU A 273 2.50 -14.16 19.94
C GLU A 273 3.35 -14.07 18.66
N CYS A 274 3.71 -12.86 18.25
CA CYS A 274 4.50 -12.63 17.05
C CYS A 274 5.52 -11.50 17.25
N ASP A 275 6.53 -11.47 16.39
CA ASP A 275 7.59 -10.46 16.46
C ASP A 275 7.16 -9.15 15.77
N ARG A 276 6.30 -9.28 14.75
CA ARG A 276 5.67 -8.19 14.01
C ARG A 276 4.21 -8.53 13.73
N LEU A 277 3.36 -7.50 13.69
CA LEU A 277 1.94 -7.64 13.35
C LEU A 277 1.62 -6.71 12.17
N VAL A 278 0.97 -7.24 11.14
CA VAL A 278 0.44 -6.46 10.01
C VAL A 278 -1.07 -6.32 10.13
N VAL A 279 -1.57 -5.09 10.08
CA VAL A 279 -3.00 -4.76 10.07
C VAL A 279 -3.41 -4.42 8.64
N SER A 280 -4.20 -5.30 8.01
CA SER A 280 -4.62 -5.20 6.60
C SER A 280 -6.13 -5.43 6.42
N VAL A 281 -6.94 -4.76 7.26
CA VAL A 281 -8.40 -4.92 7.36
C VAL A 281 -9.19 -4.02 6.39
N GLY A 282 -8.57 -3.62 5.29
CA GLY A 282 -9.18 -2.81 4.25
C GLY A 282 -8.66 -1.37 4.21
N ARG A 283 -9.35 -0.57 3.42
CA ARG A 283 -8.99 0.84 3.17
C ARG A 283 -10.22 1.72 3.29
N VAL A 284 -10.00 2.99 3.60
CA VAL A 284 -11.05 4.02 3.66
C VAL A 284 -10.71 5.16 2.68
N PRO A 285 -11.70 5.83 2.07
CA PRO A 285 -11.46 6.99 1.21
C PRO A 285 -10.66 8.08 1.94
N ASN A 286 -9.75 8.72 1.21
CA ASN A 286 -8.96 9.83 1.74
C ASN A 286 -9.62 11.16 1.38
N THR A 287 -10.67 11.53 2.13
CA THR A 287 -11.52 12.71 1.87
C THR A 287 -11.48 13.75 2.98
N ASP A 288 -10.70 13.51 4.02
CA ASP A 288 -10.55 14.45 5.13
C ASP A 288 -9.97 15.77 4.64
N GLY A 289 -10.58 16.89 5.02
CA GLY A 289 -10.12 18.23 4.63
C GLY A 289 -10.36 18.63 3.19
N LEU A 290 -10.98 17.78 2.35
CA LEU A 290 -11.21 18.05 0.92
C LEU A 290 -12.20 19.21 0.70
N GLY A 291 -13.14 19.48 1.61
CA GLY A 291 -14.15 20.54 1.46
C GLY A 291 -15.25 20.24 0.43
N ALA A 292 -15.48 18.93 0.10
CA ALA A 292 -16.51 18.49 -0.84
C ALA A 292 -17.80 18.13 -0.14
#